data_8c71360701f2191b7883b04ceafb73a5
#
_entry.id   8c71360701f2191b7883b04ceafb73a5
#
_cell.length_a   1.000
_cell.length_b   1.000
_cell.length_c   1.000
_cell.angle_alpha   90.00
_cell.angle_beta   90.00
_cell.angle_gamma   90.00
#
_symmetry.space_group_name_H-M   'P 1'
#
loop_
_entity.id
_entity.type
_entity.pdbx_description
1 polymer ?
#
loop_
_entity_poly.entity_id
_entity_poly.type
_entity_poly.pdbx_seq_one_letter_code
_entity_poly.pdbx_strand_id
1 'polypeptide(L)'
;VAKNFIRKLNDQGTSFKLTITSREESKTKEFENINYESFQLTEKGFDKNFLLRFEEADHILLSIAPINGTDIVIKNLKDYFKSSKFKWITYLSATSVYGNHNGEWVDENSETKPTSPNGIERLKVEKEWMQLASKFDLPFQIFRLSGIYSNQYNILKRLKSGEAKIINKKNHFFSRI
;
A
#
# COMPACT_ATOMS: atom_id res chain seq x y z
N VAL A 1 -1.68 0.46 -9.94
CA VAL A 1 -0.29 0.02 -9.69
C VAL A 1 -0.19 -1.50 -9.90
N ALA A 2 -0.91 -2.35 -9.15
CA ALA A 2 -0.79 -3.81 -9.22
C ALA A 2 -0.95 -4.38 -10.64
N LYS A 3 -1.99 -3.98 -11.38
CA LYS A 3 -2.20 -4.46 -12.76
C LYS A 3 -1.04 -4.16 -13.71
N ASN A 4 -0.49 -2.94 -13.64
CA ASN A 4 0.66 -2.57 -14.47
C ASN A 4 1.94 -3.32 -14.07
N PHE A 5 2.10 -3.62 -12.79
CA PHE A 5 3.20 -4.43 -12.30
C PHE A 5 3.11 -5.87 -12.83
N ILE A 6 1.92 -6.47 -12.77
CA ILE A 6 1.66 -7.82 -13.32
C ILE A 6 1.97 -7.86 -14.82
N ARG A 7 1.49 -6.87 -15.59
CA ARG A 7 1.82 -6.75 -17.02
C ARG A 7 3.33 -6.74 -17.25
N LYS A 8 4.03 -5.89 -16.52
CA LYS A 8 5.48 -5.76 -16.67
C LYS A 8 6.23 -7.05 -16.36
N LEU A 9 5.83 -7.79 -15.33
CA LEU A 9 6.41 -9.10 -15.02
C LEU A 9 6.14 -10.11 -16.14
N ASN A 10 4.92 -10.12 -16.67
CA ASN A 10 4.53 -11.00 -17.77
C ASN A 10 5.31 -10.69 -19.05
N ASP A 11 5.42 -9.41 -19.40
CA ASP A 11 6.16 -8.93 -20.57
C ASP A 11 7.66 -9.29 -20.49
N GLN A 12 8.21 -9.39 -19.30
CA GLN A 12 9.59 -9.80 -19.05
C GLN A 12 9.79 -11.33 -19.04
N GLY A 13 8.72 -12.12 -19.24
CA GLY A 13 8.78 -13.58 -19.18
C GLY A 13 9.16 -14.14 -17.80
N THR A 14 9.00 -13.33 -16.73
CA THR A 14 9.31 -13.74 -15.36
C THR A 14 8.24 -14.70 -14.85
N SER A 15 8.64 -15.91 -14.45
CA SER A 15 7.74 -16.84 -13.79
C SER A 15 7.46 -16.38 -12.36
N PHE A 16 6.19 -16.20 -12.00
CA PHE A 16 5.77 -15.82 -10.66
C PHE A 16 4.43 -16.43 -10.28
N LYS A 17 4.22 -16.62 -8.99
CA LYS A 17 2.93 -17.00 -8.41
C LYS A 17 2.36 -15.76 -7.71
N LEU A 18 1.16 -15.38 -8.10
CA LEU A 18 0.50 -14.19 -7.55
C LEU A 18 -0.61 -14.59 -6.58
N THR A 19 -0.58 -14.02 -5.40
CA THR A 19 -1.66 -14.08 -4.42
C THR A 19 -2.01 -12.65 -4.01
N ILE A 20 -3.29 -12.34 -3.94
CA ILE A 20 -3.77 -11.06 -3.45
C ILE A 20 -4.75 -11.23 -2.30
N THR A 21 -4.96 -10.17 -1.55
CA THR A 21 -6.05 -10.10 -0.57
C THR A 21 -7.08 -9.05 -0.98
N SER A 22 -8.34 -9.29 -0.65
CA SER A 22 -9.44 -8.38 -0.93
C SER A 22 -10.50 -8.46 0.16
N ARG A 23 -11.50 -7.56 0.12
CA ARG A 23 -12.67 -7.63 1.01
C ARG A 23 -13.71 -8.64 0.54
N GLU A 24 -13.64 -9.07 -0.73
CA GLU A 24 -14.53 -10.06 -1.30
C GLU A 24 -14.21 -11.46 -0.78
N GLU A 25 -15.14 -12.38 -0.93
CA GLU A 25 -14.92 -13.80 -0.67
C GLU A 25 -13.75 -14.35 -1.50
N SER A 26 -13.08 -15.35 -0.93
CA SER A 26 -11.92 -15.99 -1.56
C SER A 26 -12.32 -16.69 -2.87
N LYS A 27 -11.57 -16.44 -3.92
CA LYS A 27 -11.79 -17.06 -5.24
C LYS A 27 -10.55 -16.97 -6.11
N THR A 28 -10.47 -17.84 -7.08
CA THR A 28 -9.52 -17.69 -8.21
C THR A 28 -10.01 -16.61 -9.15
N LYS A 29 -9.12 -15.76 -9.59
CA LYS A 29 -9.37 -14.69 -10.56
C LYS A 29 -8.37 -14.77 -11.69
N GLU A 30 -8.72 -14.14 -12.80
CA GLU A 30 -7.84 -14.02 -13.97
C GLU A 30 -7.65 -12.53 -14.34
N PHE A 31 -6.45 -12.21 -14.78
CA PHE A 31 -6.12 -10.92 -15.36
C PHE A 31 -5.05 -11.11 -16.44
N GLU A 32 -5.39 -10.80 -17.69
CA GLU A 32 -4.48 -10.91 -18.84
C GLU A 32 -3.81 -12.29 -18.94
N ASN A 33 -4.62 -13.36 -18.91
CA ASN A 33 -4.21 -14.77 -18.97
C ASN A 33 -3.37 -15.23 -17.76
N ILE A 34 -3.30 -14.44 -16.70
CA ILE A 34 -2.64 -14.82 -15.44
C ILE A 34 -3.70 -15.18 -14.42
N ASN A 35 -3.72 -16.44 -14.04
CA ASN A 35 -4.55 -16.91 -12.93
C ASN A 35 -3.89 -16.57 -11.60
N TYR A 36 -4.66 -16.05 -10.66
CA TYR A 36 -4.20 -15.74 -9.31
C TYR A 36 -5.28 -16.02 -8.27
N GLU A 37 -4.83 -16.29 -7.05
CA GLU A 37 -5.72 -16.51 -5.91
C GLU A 37 -5.98 -15.17 -5.20
N SER A 38 -7.25 -14.90 -4.92
CA SER A 38 -7.70 -13.76 -4.13
C SER A 38 -8.33 -14.26 -2.84
N PHE A 39 -7.71 -14.00 -1.71
CA PHE A 39 -8.21 -14.39 -0.39
C PHE A 39 -8.90 -13.24 0.31
N GLN A 40 -9.91 -13.57 1.10
CA GLN A 40 -10.57 -12.56 1.93
C GLN A 40 -9.66 -12.13 3.09
N LEU A 41 -9.50 -10.81 3.24
CA LEU A 41 -8.87 -10.17 4.40
C LEU A 41 -9.67 -8.92 4.77
N THR A 42 -10.20 -8.91 5.99
CA THR A 42 -11.06 -7.84 6.51
C THR A 42 -10.68 -7.48 7.95
N GLU A 43 -11.32 -6.46 8.51
CA GLU A 43 -11.16 -6.12 9.93
C GLU A 43 -11.63 -7.24 10.88
N LYS A 44 -12.54 -8.12 10.42
CA LYS A 44 -13.12 -9.22 11.19
C LYS A 44 -12.23 -10.48 11.17
N GLY A 45 -11.29 -10.57 10.23
CA GLY A 45 -10.41 -11.71 10.07
C GLY A 45 -10.03 -11.96 8.61
N PHE A 46 -9.50 -13.14 8.36
CA PHE A 46 -9.03 -13.56 7.05
C PHE A 46 -9.32 -15.04 6.79
N ASP A 47 -9.34 -15.43 5.51
CA ASP A 47 -9.41 -16.83 5.11
C ASP A 47 -8.13 -17.57 5.52
N LYS A 48 -8.25 -18.60 6.34
CA LYS A 48 -7.09 -19.35 6.87
C LYS A 48 -6.26 -20.02 5.78
N ASN A 49 -6.85 -20.37 4.64
CA ASN A 49 -6.12 -20.94 3.51
C ASN A 49 -5.09 -19.96 2.93
N PHE A 50 -5.25 -18.66 3.20
CA PHE A 50 -4.27 -17.64 2.85
C PHE A 50 -2.90 -17.88 3.51
N LEU A 51 -2.85 -18.46 4.70
CA LEU A 51 -1.59 -18.67 5.44
C LEU A 51 -0.60 -19.51 4.66
N LEU A 52 -1.04 -20.55 3.97
CA LEU A 52 -0.17 -21.38 3.13
C LEU A 52 0.51 -20.55 2.04
N ARG A 53 -0.22 -19.64 1.43
CA ARG A 53 0.32 -18.75 0.40
C ARG A 53 1.21 -17.66 0.98
N PHE A 54 0.87 -17.18 2.15
CA PHE A 54 1.67 -16.20 2.88
C PHE A 54 3.04 -16.77 3.27
N GLU A 55 3.10 -18.01 3.73
CA GLU A 55 4.34 -18.70 4.09
C GLU A 55 5.21 -19.04 2.86
N GLU A 56 4.59 -19.26 1.70
CA GLU A 56 5.30 -19.48 0.43
C GLU A 56 5.82 -18.19 -0.21
N ALA A 57 5.29 -17.03 0.18
CA ALA A 57 5.65 -15.76 -0.42
C ALA A 57 7.05 -15.31 -0.03
N ASP A 58 7.81 -14.79 -0.97
CA ASP A 58 9.11 -14.16 -0.74
C ASP A 58 9.08 -12.63 -0.94
N HIS A 59 8.01 -12.10 -1.57
CA HIS A 59 7.80 -10.67 -1.78
C HIS A 59 6.40 -10.25 -1.34
N ILE A 60 6.31 -9.20 -0.53
CA ILE A 60 5.03 -8.66 -0.05
C ILE A 60 4.90 -7.18 -0.38
N LEU A 61 3.78 -6.81 -1.01
CA LEU A 61 3.38 -5.43 -1.20
C LEU A 61 2.16 -5.11 -0.32
N LEU A 62 2.36 -4.27 0.66
CA LEU A 62 1.34 -3.80 1.60
C LEU A 62 0.72 -2.50 1.06
N SER A 63 -0.45 -2.60 0.44
CA SER A 63 -1.14 -1.47 -0.19
C SER A 63 -2.45 -1.08 0.48
N ILE A 64 -2.82 -1.77 1.57
CA ILE A 64 -4.06 -1.50 2.31
C ILE A 64 -3.86 -0.26 3.17
N ALA A 65 -4.75 0.72 3.00
CA ALA A 65 -4.74 1.91 3.85
C ALA A 65 -5.21 1.55 5.27
N PRO A 66 -4.74 2.25 6.31
CA PRO A 66 -5.28 2.12 7.65
C PRO A 66 -6.79 2.31 7.68
N ILE A 67 -7.46 1.54 8.52
CA ILE A 67 -8.90 1.65 8.77
C ILE A 67 -9.07 2.00 10.24
N ASN A 68 -9.62 3.18 10.55
CA ASN A 68 -9.75 3.68 11.91
C ASN A 68 -8.42 3.60 12.72
N GLY A 69 -7.33 4.00 12.08
CA GLY A 69 -5.99 4.01 12.67
C GLY A 69 -5.38 2.63 12.91
N THR A 70 -5.93 1.57 12.29
CA THR A 70 -5.46 0.19 12.42
C THR A 70 -5.05 -0.38 11.07
N ASP A 71 -3.88 -1.00 11.01
CA ASP A 71 -3.48 -1.83 9.87
C ASP A 71 -4.02 -3.25 10.06
N ILE A 72 -4.87 -3.68 9.13
CA ILE A 72 -5.53 -5.00 9.21
C ILE A 72 -4.55 -6.16 8.95
N VAL A 73 -3.42 -5.92 8.30
CA VAL A 73 -2.38 -6.94 8.11
C VAL A 73 -1.63 -7.15 9.41
N ILE A 74 -1.18 -6.10 10.08
CA ILE A 74 -0.56 -6.20 11.41
C ILE A 74 -1.52 -6.86 12.38
N LYS A 75 -2.77 -6.39 12.43
CA LYS A 75 -3.79 -6.93 13.35
C LYS A 75 -3.97 -8.43 13.22
N ASN A 76 -4.04 -8.94 11.99
CA ASN A 76 -4.39 -10.33 11.73
C ASN A 76 -3.16 -11.26 11.56
N LEU A 77 -2.03 -10.73 11.08
CA LEU A 77 -0.93 -11.56 10.57
C LEU A 77 0.43 -11.30 11.24
N LYS A 78 0.54 -10.38 12.21
CA LYS A 78 1.84 -10.00 12.82
C LYS A 78 2.66 -11.19 13.33
N ASP A 79 2.00 -12.21 13.87
CA ASP A 79 2.70 -13.35 14.45
C ASP A 79 3.26 -14.31 13.40
N TYR A 80 2.75 -14.27 12.18
CA TYR A 80 3.23 -15.09 11.07
C TYR A 80 4.47 -14.51 10.38
N PHE A 81 4.86 -13.27 10.69
CA PHE A 81 6.10 -12.68 10.19
C PHE A 81 7.35 -13.23 10.89
N LYS A 82 7.22 -13.92 12.01
CA LYS A 82 8.35 -14.48 12.80
C LYS A 82 9.17 -15.54 12.06
N SER A 83 8.51 -16.33 11.22
CA SER A 83 9.11 -17.47 10.50
C SER A 83 9.45 -17.14 9.06
N SER A 84 9.54 -15.87 8.72
CA SER A 84 9.50 -15.42 7.37
C SER A 84 10.79 -15.67 6.58
N LYS A 85 10.60 -16.13 5.35
CA LYS A 85 11.62 -16.22 4.30
C LYS A 85 11.55 -15.05 3.34
N PHE A 86 10.96 -13.93 3.77
CA PHE A 86 10.73 -12.78 2.91
C PHE A 86 12.06 -12.19 2.46
N LYS A 87 12.14 -11.89 1.16
CA LYS A 87 13.25 -11.18 0.54
C LYS A 87 12.95 -9.70 0.39
N TRP A 88 11.66 -9.34 0.44
CA TRP A 88 11.24 -7.97 0.19
C TRP A 88 9.84 -7.72 0.75
N ILE A 89 9.69 -6.67 1.55
CA ILE A 89 8.41 -6.21 2.07
C ILE A 89 8.34 -4.71 1.86
N THR A 90 7.31 -4.22 1.16
CA THR A 90 7.11 -2.79 0.98
C THR A 90 5.74 -2.35 1.45
N TYR A 91 5.70 -1.33 2.29
CA TYR A 91 4.50 -0.62 2.68
C TYR A 91 4.31 0.64 1.82
N LEU A 92 3.15 0.74 1.17
CA LEU A 92 2.77 1.94 0.42
C LEU A 92 2.11 2.96 1.36
N SER A 93 2.91 3.88 1.83
CA SER A 93 2.48 5.04 2.61
C SER A 93 2.16 6.22 1.69
N ALA A 94 2.09 7.42 2.22
CA ALA A 94 1.82 8.64 1.47
C ALA A 94 2.61 9.83 2.01
N THR A 95 2.90 10.79 1.14
CA THR A 95 3.57 12.04 1.51
C THR A 95 2.78 12.90 2.51
N SER A 96 1.51 12.56 2.76
CA SER A 96 0.71 13.21 3.81
C SER A 96 1.29 13.08 5.23
N VAL A 97 2.20 12.14 5.47
CA VAL A 97 2.91 11.99 6.75
C VAL A 97 3.86 13.14 7.05
N TYR A 98 4.35 13.84 6.02
CA TYR A 98 5.22 15.00 6.22
C TYR A 98 4.47 16.23 6.74
N GLY A 99 3.19 16.39 6.41
CA GLY A 99 2.43 17.58 6.74
C GLY A 99 2.80 18.79 5.88
N ASN A 100 2.80 19.99 6.48
CA ASN A 100 3.12 21.22 5.76
C ASN A 100 4.58 21.63 5.99
N HIS A 101 5.35 21.68 4.94
CA HIS A 101 6.73 22.18 4.86
C HIS A 101 6.83 23.49 4.07
N ASN A 102 5.73 24.24 3.90
CA ASN A 102 5.69 25.54 3.21
C ASN A 102 6.22 25.50 1.75
N GLY A 103 6.17 24.33 1.11
CA GLY A 103 6.67 24.11 -0.25
C GLY A 103 8.14 23.73 -0.34
N GLU A 104 8.81 23.54 0.77
CA GLU A 104 10.18 23.02 0.80
C GLU A 104 10.25 21.56 0.34
N TRP A 105 11.38 21.19 -0.20
CA TRP A 105 11.68 19.80 -0.54
C TRP A 105 11.80 18.95 0.72
N VAL A 106 11.26 17.76 0.67
CA VAL A 106 11.33 16.77 1.76
C VAL A 106 11.89 15.45 1.24
N ASP A 107 12.62 14.76 2.10
CA ASP A 107 13.20 13.43 1.89
C ASP A 107 12.80 12.48 3.03
N GLU A 108 13.36 11.27 3.04
CA GLU A 108 13.07 10.26 4.07
C GLU A 108 13.51 10.67 5.49
N ASN A 109 14.48 11.59 5.61
CA ASN A 109 15.01 12.10 6.88
C ASN A 109 14.25 13.33 7.40
N SER A 110 13.42 13.93 6.55
CA SER A 110 12.67 15.12 6.91
C SER A 110 11.65 14.84 8.00
N GLU A 111 11.42 15.83 8.85
CA GLU A 111 10.46 15.76 9.94
C GLU A 111 9.07 15.34 9.45
N THR A 112 8.44 14.41 10.15
CA THR A 112 7.04 14.00 9.91
C THR A 112 6.12 14.70 10.89
N LYS A 113 5.27 15.62 10.38
CA LYS A 113 4.33 16.44 11.17
C LYS A 113 2.93 16.49 10.51
N PRO A 114 2.28 15.33 10.34
CA PRO A 114 0.99 15.28 9.68
C PRO A 114 -0.07 16.04 10.47
N THR A 115 -0.93 16.77 9.74
CA THR A 115 -2.07 17.48 10.31
C THR A 115 -3.41 16.90 9.86
N SER A 116 -3.42 16.11 8.80
CA SER A 116 -4.62 15.42 8.32
C SER A 116 -4.84 14.10 9.05
N PRO A 117 -6.09 13.70 9.34
CA PRO A 117 -6.39 12.40 9.96
C PRO A 117 -5.69 11.23 9.25
N ASN A 118 -5.80 11.17 7.93
CA ASN A 118 -5.15 10.12 7.14
C ASN A 118 -3.63 10.11 7.25
N GLY A 119 -2.99 11.27 7.34
CA GLY A 119 -1.55 11.38 7.53
C GLY A 119 -1.12 10.90 8.91
N ILE A 120 -1.88 11.25 9.95
CA ILE A 120 -1.64 10.82 11.34
C ILE A 120 -1.75 9.30 11.46
N GLU A 121 -2.84 8.71 10.91
CA GLU A 121 -3.05 7.27 10.92
C GLU A 121 -1.94 6.52 10.15
N ARG A 122 -1.53 7.03 8.99
CA ARG A 122 -0.44 6.42 8.21
C ARG A 122 0.89 6.48 8.95
N LEU A 123 1.23 7.61 9.55
CA LEU A 123 2.47 7.73 10.33
C LEU A 123 2.49 6.77 11.53
N LYS A 124 1.34 6.59 12.20
CA LYS A 124 1.20 5.59 13.26
C LYS A 124 1.51 4.19 12.74
N VAL A 125 0.90 3.80 11.61
CA VAL A 125 1.10 2.49 11.00
C VAL A 125 2.53 2.31 10.47
N GLU A 126 3.17 3.34 9.90
CA GLU A 126 4.60 3.29 9.56
C GLU A 126 5.45 2.89 10.77
N LYS A 127 5.21 3.52 11.92
CA LYS A 127 5.95 3.22 13.17
C LYS A 127 5.70 1.80 13.66
N GLU A 128 4.46 1.31 13.60
CA GLU A 128 4.12 -0.06 13.95
C GLU A 128 4.84 -1.08 13.06
N TRP A 129 4.88 -0.85 11.75
CA TRP A 129 5.61 -1.69 10.80
C TRP A 129 7.12 -1.65 11.03
N MET A 130 7.70 -0.48 11.28
CA MET A 130 9.13 -0.34 11.60
C MET A 130 9.50 -1.12 12.87
N GLN A 131 8.67 -1.05 13.91
CA GLN A 131 8.87 -1.83 15.14
C GLN A 131 8.79 -3.34 14.86
N LEU A 132 7.80 -3.78 14.08
CA LEU A 132 7.66 -5.18 13.71
C LEU A 132 8.85 -5.68 12.88
N ALA A 133 9.28 -4.87 11.92
CA ALA A 133 10.41 -5.16 11.06
C ALA A 133 11.72 -5.27 11.86
N SER A 134 11.97 -4.34 12.77
CA SER A 134 13.12 -4.39 13.66
C SER A 134 13.09 -5.62 14.60
N LYS A 135 11.90 -5.97 15.10
CA LYS A 135 11.74 -7.11 16.01
C LYS A 135 12.05 -8.45 15.36
N PHE A 136 11.73 -8.61 14.08
CA PHE A 136 11.86 -9.87 13.35
C PHE A 136 12.92 -9.83 12.25
N ASP A 137 13.73 -8.78 12.20
CA ASP A 137 14.78 -8.57 11.19
C ASP A 137 14.25 -8.73 9.76
N LEU A 138 13.14 -8.03 9.45
CA LEU A 138 12.47 -8.14 8.16
C LEU A 138 13.11 -7.19 7.11
N PRO A 139 13.22 -7.62 5.85
CA PRO A 139 13.68 -6.76 4.74
C PRO A 139 12.57 -5.77 4.33
N PHE A 140 12.31 -4.80 5.19
CA PHE A 140 11.17 -3.89 5.13
C PHE A 140 11.56 -2.50 4.65
N GLN A 141 10.71 -1.93 3.80
CA GLN A 141 10.84 -0.54 3.33
C GLN A 141 9.47 0.15 3.21
N ILE A 142 9.50 1.48 3.27
CA ILE A 142 8.30 2.33 3.15
C ILE A 142 8.45 3.20 1.92
N PHE A 143 7.43 3.21 1.05
CA PHE A 143 7.30 4.16 -0.05
C PHE A 143 6.23 5.19 0.29
N ARG A 144 6.64 6.43 0.57
CA ARG A 144 5.74 7.57 0.79
C ARG A 144 5.34 8.16 -0.56
N LEU A 145 4.26 7.63 -1.11
CA LEU A 145 3.78 8.00 -2.43
C LEU A 145 3.14 9.39 -2.41
N SER A 146 3.47 10.20 -3.39
CA SER A 146 2.79 11.45 -3.68
C SER A 146 1.46 11.21 -4.41
N GLY A 147 0.75 12.27 -4.78
CA GLY A 147 -0.50 12.14 -5.53
C GLY A 147 -0.27 11.46 -6.88
N ILE A 148 -0.87 10.28 -7.07
CA ILE A 148 -0.72 9.49 -8.30
C ILE A 148 -1.49 10.15 -9.43
N TYR A 149 -0.81 10.36 -10.56
CA TYR A 149 -1.38 10.89 -11.79
C TYR A 149 -1.24 9.86 -12.91
N SER A 150 -2.31 9.57 -13.62
CA SER A 150 -2.30 8.58 -14.69
C SER A 150 -3.36 8.89 -15.77
N ASN A 151 -3.31 8.16 -16.88
CA ASN A 151 -4.35 8.24 -17.92
C ASN A 151 -5.77 7.92 -17.39
N GLN A 152 -5.87 7.15 -16.29
CA GLN A 152 -7.16 6.81 -15.66
C GLN A 152 -7.54 7.79 -14.55
N TYR A 153 -6.56 8.32 -13.81
CA TYR A 153 -6.75 9.24 -12.68
C TYR A 153 -6.06 10.56 -12.96
N ASN A 154 -6.81 11.50 -13.57
CA ASN A 154 -6.31 12.82 -13.88
C ASN A 154 -7.40 13.88 -13.75
N ILE A 155 -6.97 15.13 -13.63
CA ILE A 155 -7.88 16.26 -13.42
C ILE A 155 -8.82 16.48 -14.62
N LEU A 156 -8.38 16.21 -15.85
CA LEU A 156 -9.21 16.40 -17.04
C LEU A 156 -10.41 15.45 -17.04
N LYS A 157 -10.23 14.19 -16.67
CA LYS A 157 -11.34 13.24 -16.52
C LYS A 157 -12.31 13.68 -15.44
N ARG A 158 -11.82 14.13 -14.30
CA ARG A 158 -12.65 14.65 -13.20
C ARG A 158 -13.41 15.91 -13.58
N LEU A 159 -12.81 16.79 -14.36
CA LEU A 159 -13.50 17.97 -14.92
C LEU A 159 -14.63 17.55 -15.88
N LYS A 160 -14.34 16.59 -16.79
CA LYS A 160 -15.33 16.08 -17.74
C LYS A 160 -16.50 15.34 -17.07
N SER A 161 -16.25 14.63 -15.96
CA SER A 161 -17.31 13.92 -15.21
C SER A 161 -18.07 14.82 -14.23
N GLY A 162 -17.70 16.09 -14.09
CA GLY A 162 -18.30 16.99 -13.10
C GLY A 162 -17.87 16.72 -11.64
N GLU A 163 -16.95 15.79 -11.41
CA GLU A 163 -16.48 15.42 -10.07
C GLU A 163 -15.36 16.32 -9.53
N ALA A 164 -14.87 17.23 -10.35
CA ALA A 164 -13.82 18.16 -9.94
C ALA A 164 -14.36 19.15 -8.90
N LYS A 165 -13.59 19.32 -7.81
CA LYS A 165 -13.90 20.29 -6.76
C LYS A 165 -12.89 21.42 -6.80
N ILE A 166 -13.36 22.64 -6.61
CA ILE A 166 -12.51 23.82 -6.41
C ILE A 166 -11.98 23.75 -4.98
N ILE A 167 -10.67 23.74 -4.84
CA ILE A 167 -10.00 23.82 -3.51
C ILE A 167 -9.47 25.25 -3.37
N ASN A 168 -10.16 26.06 -2.60
CA ASN A 168 -9.72 27.43 -2.30
C ASN A 168 -8.80 27.41 -1.07
N LYS A 169 -7.51 27.14 -1.27
CA LYS A 169 -6.51 27.06 -0.23
C LYS A 169 -5.27 27.84 -0.66
N LYS A 170 -5.00 28.96 -0.01
CA LYS A 170 -3.80 29.76 -0.31
C LYS A 170 -2.53 28.95 -0.05
N ASN A 171 -1.53 29.10 -0.91
CA ASN A 171 -0.21 28.48 -0.77
C ASN A 171 -0.27 26.95 -0.57
N HIS A 172 -1.15 26.28 -1.32
CA HIS A 172 -1.28 24.83 -1.23
C HIS A 172 -0.40 24.16 -2.30
N PHE A 173 0.68 23.55 -1.84
CA PHE A 173 1.61 22.80 -2.68
C PHE A 173 1.21 21.33 -2.74
N PHE A 174 1.33 20.74 -3.93
CA PHE A 174 1.06 19.33 -4.16
C PHE A 174 2.28 18.63 -4.73
N SER A 175 2.62 17.50 -4.16
CA SER A 175 3.53 16.55 -4.73
C SER A 175 2.77 15.54 -5.61
N ARG A 176 3.30 15.21 -6.78
CA ARG A 176 2.69 14.24 -7.73
C ARG A 176 3.75 13.37 -8.37
N ILE A 177 3.36 12.14 -8.73
CA ILE A 177 4.14 11.17 -9.49
C ILE A 177 3.31 10.59 -10.63
#